data_b6899efb035c7c17d15cfbd5b03a2a82
#
_entry.id   b6899efb035c7c17d15cfbd5b03a2a82
#
_cell.length_a   1.000
_cell.length_b   1.000
_cell.length_c   1.000
_cell.angle_alpha   90.00
_cell.angle_beta   90.00
_cell.angle_gamma   90.00
#
_symmetry.space_group_name_H-M   'P 1'
#
loop_
_entity.id
_entity.type
_entity.pdbx_description
1 polymer ?
#
loop_
_entity_poly.entity_id
_entity_poly.type
_entity_poly.pdbx_seq_one_letter_code
_entity_poly.pdbx_strand_id
1 'polypeptide(L)'
;DATAISFLNPIVTMALAAIMLGESVGIKKWVAAGLALTGAMIILRPGTSAFQMAGLLALAAAFLTGFEAIIVKKLSCVEGTLQILLVNNAIASIGVLFIAMWFWVAPSAAQWGALIALGFVMVTAQAFFLSSMRRADASFVMPVFYSVLVFVVIYDFALFGAWPSIFAVLGSGFIFLGAMLLLKT
;
A
#
# COMPACT_ATOMS: atom_id res chain seq x y z
N ASP A 1 -1.73 -15.06 -5.26
CA ASP A 1 -0.31 -15.20 -4.87
C ASP A 1 0.50 -13.92 -5.14
N ALA A 2 0.40 -13.29 -6.33
CA ALA A 2 1.09 -12.02 -6.63
C ALA A 2 0.74 -10.90 -5.65
N THR A 3 -0.53 -10.80 -5.24
CA THR A 3 -0.99 -9.82 -4.25
C THR A 3 -0.31 -10.01 -2.89
N ALA A 4 -0.12 -11.27 -2.45
CA ALA A 4 0.56 -11.56 -1.19
C ALA A 4 2.03 -11.10 -1.22
N ILE A 5 2.70 -11.28 -2.36
CA ILE A 5 4.09 -10.83 -2.56
C ILE A 5 4.16 -9.30 -2.55
N SER A 6 3.19 -8.61 -3.12
CA SER A 6 3.13 -7.13 -3.09
C SER A 6 3.04 -6.57 -1.66
N PHE A 7 2.49 -7.34 -0.70
CA PHE A 7 2.49 -6.95 0.72
C PHE A 7 3.85 -7.05 1.42
N LEU A 8 4.91 -7.47 0.72
CA LEU A 8 6.30 -7.28 1.19
C LEU A 8 6.76 -5.82 1.07
N ASN A 9 6.09 -5.00 0.25
CA ASN A 9 6.43 -3.59 0.04
C ASN A 9 6.66 -2.79 1.35
N PRO A 10 5.80 -2.83 2.38
CA PRO A 10 6.06 -2.07 3.61
C PRO A 10 7.36 -2.47 4.32
N ILE A 11 7.72 -3.75 4.29
CA ILE A 11 8.97 -4.24 4.88
C ILE A 11 10.17 -3.80 4.05
N VAL A 12 10.08 -3.90 2.73
CA VAL A 12 11.12 -3.41 1.81
C VAL A 12 11.32 -1.91 2.01
N THR A 13 10.25 -1.14 2.07
CA THR A 13 10.32 0.32 2.31
C THR A 13 10.97 0.63 3.66
N MET A 14 10.62 -0.10 4.70
CA MET A 14 11.19 0.09 6.03
C MET A 14 12.70 -0.22 6.05
N ALA A 15 13.14 -1.28 5.37
CA ALA A 15 14.55 -1.59 5.20
C ALA A 15 15.30 -0.51 4.40
N LEU A 16 14.70 -0.03 3.31
CA LEU A 16 15.24 1.05 2.51
C LEU A 16 15.28 2.38 3.29
N ALA A 17 14.29 2.66 4.12
CA ALA A 17 14.28 3.85 4.98
C ALA A 17 15.44 3.85 5.97
N ALA A 18 15.75 2.71 6.58
CA ALA A 18 16.90 2.57 7.45
C ALA A 18 18.23 2.88 6.71
N ILE A 19 18.38 2.36 5.48
CA ILE A 19 19.62 2.49 4.70
C ILE A 19 19.72 3.88 4.04
N MET A 20 18.66 4.35 3.39
CA MET A 20 18.69 5.52 2.50
C MET A 20 18.30 6.83 3.18
N LEU A 21 17.51 6.76 4.26
CA LEU A 21 17.09 7.93 5.02
C LEU A 21 17.81 8.03 6.36
N GLY A 22 18.54 6.99 6.78
CA GLY A 22 19.18 6.93 8.10
C GLY A 22 18.16 6.90 9.25
N GLU A 23 16.93 6.43 8.98
CA GLU A 23 15.92 6.32 10.02
C GLU A 23 16.31 5.24 11.04
N SER A 24 16.15 5.54 12.33
CA SER A 24 16.36 4.55 13.38
C SER A 24 15.19 3.56 13.42
N VAL A 25 15.43 2.35 12.89
CA VAL A 25 14.45 1.27 12.92
C VAL A 25 14.76 0.34 14.08
N GLY A 26 14.23 0.68 15.28
CA GLY A 26 14.37 -0.16 16.46
C GLY A 26 13.66 -1.51 16.33
N ILE A 27 14.05 -2.47 17.16
CA ILE A 27 13.49 -3.84 17.14
C ILE A 27 11.97 -3.86 17.26
N LYS A 28 11.37 -2.91 17.95
CA LYS A 28 9.91 -2.82 18.10
C LYS A 28 9.21 -2.55 16.76
N LYS A 29 9.78 -1.67 15.90
CA LYS A 29 9.25 -1.41 14.55
C LYS A 29 9.33 -2.67 13.69
N TRP A 30 10.42 -3.44 13.77
CA TRP A 30 10.57 -4.71 13.06
C TRP A 30 9.58 -5.77 13.53
N VAL A 31 9.40 -5.90 14.84
CA VAL A 31 8.41 -6.84 15.41
C VAL A 31 7.00 -6.45 15.01
N ALA A 32 6.66 -5.17 15.05
CA ALA A 32 5.36 -4.67 14.62
C ALA A 32 5.08 -4.96 13.14
N ALA A 33 6.08 -4.72 12.27
CA ALA A 33 5.97 -5.03 10.84
C ALA A 33 5.85 -6.54 10.60
N GLY A 34 6.59 -7.36 11.34
CA GLY A 34 6.50 -8.82 11.28
C GLY A 34 5.13 -9.34 11.70
N LEU A 35 4.55 -8.81 12.78
CA LEU A 35 3.19 -9.14 13.22
C LEU A 35 2.16 -8.75 12.15
N ALA A 36 2.25 -7.55 11.62
CA ALA A 36 1.33 -7.07 10.58
C ALA A 36 1.43 -7.89 9.28
N LEU A 37 2.66 -8.25 8.85
CA LEU A 37 2.88 -9.14 7.71
C LEU A 37 2.30 -10.52 7.96
N THR A 38 2.50 -11.08 9.15
CA THR A 38 1.93 -12.39 9.53
C THR A 38 0.40 -12.35 9.43
N GLY A 39 -0.23 -11.29 9.94
CA GLY A 39 -1.66 -11.08 9.81
C GLY A 39 -2.11 -10.99 8.34
N ALA A 40 -1.37 -10.26 7.51
CA ALA A 40 -1.63 -10.16 6.07
C ALA A 40 -1.55 -11.53 5.37
N MET A 41 -0.55 -12.34 5.68
CA MET A 41 -0.40 -13.69 5.12
C MET A 41 -1.53 -14.64 5.55
N ILE A 42 -2.01 -14.51 6.79
CA ILE A 42 -3.16 -15.28 7.29
C ILE A 42 -4.44 -14.93 6.50
N ILE A 43 -4.67 -13.64 6.21
CA ILE A 43 -5.83 -13.17 5.44
C ILE A 43 -5.73 -13.64 3.98
N LEU A 44 -4.58 -13.40 3.35
CA LEU A 44 -4.38 -13.66 1.92
C LEU A 44 -4.24 -15.13 1.57
N ARG A 45 -3.79 -15.98 2.51
CA ARG A 45 -3.63 -17.43 2.35
C ARG A 45 -2.94 -17.79 1.04
N PRO A 46 -1.71 -17.33 0.78
CA PRO A 46 -1.02 -17.57 -0.49
C PRO A 46 -0.88 -19.08 -0.73
N GLY A 47 -1.21 -19.52 -1.95
CA GLY A 47 -1.02 -20.91 -2.39
C GLY A 47 0.44 -21.22 -2.73
N THR A 48 0.72 -22.49 -2.99
CA THR A 48 2.09 -23.00 -3.27
C THR A 48 2.62 -22.67 -4.67
N SER A 49 1.84 -22.04 -5.55
CA SER A 49 2.21 -21.68 -6.92
C SER A 49 3.03 -20.39 -7.04
N ALA A 50 3.56 -19.89 -5.92
CA ALA A 50 4.24 -18.57 -5.84
C ALA A 50 5.55 -18.46 -6.65
N PHE A 51 6.12 -19.56 -7.13
CA PHE A 51 7.39 -19.58 -7.88
C PHE A 51 7.24 -19.43 -9.41
N GLN A 52 6.09 -18.93 -9.89
CA GLN A 52 5.93 -18.61 -11.30
C GLN A 52 6.54 -17.25 -11.63
N MET A 53 6.80 -16.98 -12.92
CA MET A 53 7.30 -15.68 -13.42
C MET A 53 6.51 -14.49 -12.85
N ALA A 54 5.21 -14.66 -12.63
CA ALA A 54 4.35 -13.67 -11.99
C ALA A 54 4.80 -13.32 -10.55
N GLY A 55 5.33 -14.27 -9.80
CA GLY A 55 5.88 -14.03 -8.46
C GLY A 55 7.14 -13.17 -8.47
N LEU A 56 8.04 -13.40 -9.43
CA LEU A 56 9.24 -12.58 -9.61
C LEU A 56 8.89 -11.14 -10.01
N LEU A 57 7.91 -10.97 -10.91
CA LEU A 57 7.43 -9.65 -11.30
C LEU A 57 6.77 -8.92 -10.12
N ALA A 58 5.99 -9.62 -9.30
CA ALA A 58 5.39 -9.06 -8.10
C ALA A 58 6.44 -8.63 -7.06
N LEU A 59 7.53 -9.41 -6.91
CA LEU A 59 8.64 -9.06 -6.03
C LEU A 59 9.38 -7.82 -6.54
N ALA A 60 9.67 -7.76 -7.84
CA ALA A 60 10.26 -6.58 -8.46
C ALA A 60 9.36 -5.34 -8.29
N ALA A 61 8.05 -5.49 -8.48
CA ALA A 61 7.10 -4.42 -8.25
C ALA A 61 7.09 -3.96 -6.79
N ALA A 62 7.11 -4.90 -5.81
CA ALA A 62 7.18 -4.55 -4.39
C ALA A 62 8.46 -3.78 -4.04
N PHE A 63 9.59 -4.13 -4.67
CA PHE A 63 10.84 -3.40 -4.49
C PHE A 63 10.79 -1.99 -5.10
N LEU A 64 10.28 -1.86 -6.34
CA LEU A 64 10.16 -0.57 -7.02
C LEU A 64 9.21 0.37 -6.29
N THR A 65 8.07 -0.12 -5.81
CA THR A 65 7.11 0.68 -5.03
C THR A 65 7.67 1.04 -3.65
N GLY A 66 8.47 0.16 -3.04
CA GLY A 66 9.22 0.47 -1.82
C GLY A 66 10.23 1.60 -2.05
N PHE A 67 10.95 1.55 -3.15
CA PHE A 67 11.90 2.61 -3.54
C PHE A 67 11.18 3.92 -3.86
N GLU A 68 10.05 3.87 -4.59
CA GLU A 68 9.19 5.03 -4.83
C GLU A 68 8.79 5.71 -3.50
N ALA A 69 8.37 4.94 -2.51
CA ALA A 69 7.99 5.48 -1.21
C ALA A 69 9.12 6.24 -0.52
N ILE A 70 10.38 5.83 -0.69
CA ILE A 70 11.55 6.55 -0.19
C ILE A 70 11.75 7.89 -0.93
N ILE A 71 11.59 7.89 -2.26
CA ILE A 71 11.66 9.11 -3.05
C ILE A 71 10.55 10.07 -2.62
N VAL A 72 9.32 9.58 -2.49
CA VAL A 72 8.16 10.34 -2.01
C VAL A 72 8.43 10.91 -0.62
N LYS A 73 9.02 10.14 0.29
CA LYS A 73 9.41 10.62 1.62
C LYS A 73 10.38 11.79 1.54
N LYS A 74 11.45 11.68 0.76
CA LYS A 74 12.43 12.75 0.57
C LYS A 74 11.77 13.99 -0.04
N LEU A 75 10.98 13.79 -1.08
CA LEU A 75 10.33 14.88 -1.80
C LEU A 75 9.28 15.58 -0.95
N SER A 76 8.53 14.83 -0.13
CA SER A 76 7.50 15.39 0.76
C SER A 76 8.06 16.36 1.83
N CYS A 77 9.34 16.27 2.14
CA CYS A 77 10.01 17.19 3.08
C CYS A 77 10.39 18.53 2.45
N VAL A 78 10.52 18.58 1.11
CA VAL A 78 11.01 19.75 0.37
C VAL A 78 9.89 20.43 -0.41
N GLU A 79 9.03 19.64 -1.04
CA GLU A 79 8.00 20.12 -1.95
C GLU A 79 6.60 20.12 -1.33
N GLY A 80 5.69 20.91 -1.89
CA GLY A 80 4.29 20.94 -1.48
C GLY A 80 3.53 19.67 -1.88
N THR A 81 2.61 19.23 -1.03
CA THR A 81 1.80 18.03 -1.30
C THR A 81 1.07 18.09 -2.65
N LEU A 82 0.47 19.24 -2.98
CA LEU A 82 -0.22 19.43 -4.27
C LEU A 82 0.73 19.35 -5.46
N GLN A 83 1.93 19.87 -5.33
CA GLN A 83 2.95 19.85 -6.39
C GLN A 83 3.39 18.42 -6.69
N ILE A 84 3.66 17.63 -5.64
CA ILE A 84 4.01 16.22 -5.80
C ILE A 84 2.86 15.45 -6.45
N LEU A 85 1.63 15.64 -5.99
CA LEU A 85 0.44 15.00 -6.55
C LEU A 85 0.25 15.33 -8.02
N LEU A 86 0.33 16.62 -8.38
CA LEU A 86 0.15 17.06 -9.76
C LEU A 86 1.20 16.46 -10.69
N VAL A 87 2.47 16.55 -10.31
CA VAL A 87 3.56 16.05 -11.15
C VAL A 87 3.50 14.53 -11.29
N ASN A 88 3.33 13.81 -10.18
CA ASN A 88 3.27 12.34 -10.18
C ASN A 88 2.08 11.82 -11.00
N ASN A 89 0.89 12.37 -10.76
CA ASN A 89 -0.31 11.94 -11.50
C ASN A 89 -0.29 12.40 -12.96
N ALA A 90 0.30 13.56 -13.29
CA ALA A 90 0.44 14.00 -14.68
C ALA A 90 1.36 13.06 -15.46
N ILE A 91 2.52 12.71 -14.92
CA ILE A 91 3.46 11.79 -15.57
C ILE A 91 2.82 10.41 -15.75
N ALA A 92 2.18 9.89 -14.69
CA ALA A 92 1.49 8.60 -14.75
C ALA A 92 0.35 8.62 -15.78
N SER A 93 -0.44 9.71 -15.82
CA SER A 93 -1.56 9.86 -16.78
C SER A 93 -1.08 9.90 -18.22
N ILE A 94 0.02 10.61 -18.51
CA ILE A 94 0.61 10.65 -19.86
C ILE A 94 1.06 9.25 -20.27
N GLY A 95 1.76 8.52 -19.41
CA GLY A 95 2.22 7.17 -19.68
C GLY A 95 1.07 6.18 -19.93
N VAL A 96 0.05 6.22 -19.06
CA VAL A 96 -1.14 5.37 -19.21
C VAL A 96 -1.96 5.75 -20.43
N LEU A 97 -2.12 7.04 -20.73
CA LEU A 97 -2.86 7.51 -21.90
C LEU A 97 -2.24 6.97 -23.18
N PHE A 98 -0.89 6.97 -23.29
CA PHE A 98 -0.19 6.43 -24.45
C PHE A 98 -0.50 4.94 -24.68
N ILE A 99 -0.57 4.15 -23.61
CA ILE A 99 -0.93 2.73 -23.69
C ILE A 99 -2.43 2.56 -23.97
N ALA A 100 -3.27 3.36 -23.31
CA ALA A 100 -4.72 3.29 -23.44
C ALA A 100 -5.20 3.56 -24.87
N MET A 101 -4.50 4.40 -25.65
CA MET A 101 -4.84 4.66 -27.05
C MET A 101 -4.92 3.39 -27.90
N TRP A 102 -4.15 2.34 -27.56
CA TRP A 102 -4.13 1.07 -28.30
C TRP A 102 -5.23 0.09 -27.85
N PHE A 103 -5.76 0.25 -26.65
CA PHE A 103 -6.73 -0.66 -26.03
C PHE A 103 -7.99 0.07 -25.58
N TRP A 104 -8.28 1.22 -26.20
CA TRP A 104 -9.38 2.07 -25.74
C TRP A 104 -10.73 1.42 -25.95
N VAL A 105 -11.46 1.22 -24.84
CA VAL A 105 -12.87 0.87 -24.84
C VAL A 105 -13.63 2.02 -24.17
N ALA A 106 -14.57 2.61 -24.90
CA ALA A 106 -15.31 3.77 -24.38
C ALA A 106 -16.19 3.37 -23.19
N PRO A 107 -15.98 3.97 -22.00
CA PRO A 107 -16.82 3.70 -20.84
C PRO A 107 -18.25 4.22 -21.03
N SER A 108 -19.24 3.53 -20.46
CA SER A 108 -20.61 4.03 -20.36
C SER A 108 -20.71 5.24 -19.43
N ALA A 109 -21.82 5.99 -19.48
CA ALA A 109 -22.04 7.15 -18.61
C ALA A 109 -21.96 6.78 -17.12
N ALA A 110 -22.49 5.63 -16.72
CA ALA A 110 -22.40 5.15 -15.34
C ALA A 110 -20.95 4.80 -14.93
N GLN A 111 -20.18 4.19 -15.85
CA GLN A 111 -18.76 3.90 -15.63
C GLN A 111 -17.93 5.18 -15.52
N TRP A 112 -18.23 6.22 -16.31
CA TRP A 112 -17.59 7.52 -16.15
C TRP A 112 -17.81 8.12 -14.78
N GLY A 113 -19.04 8.07 -14.24
CA GLY A 113 -19.34 8.52 -12.88
C GLY A 113 -18.52 7.77 -11.83
N ALA A 114 -18.43 6.44 -11.94
CA ALA A 114 -17.66 5.61 -11.04
C ALA A 114 -16.13 5.89 -11.14
N LEU A 115 -15.60 6.08 -12.34
CA LEU A 115 -14.18 6.40 -12.56
C LEU A 115 -13.81 7.76 -11.99
N ILE A 116 -14.66 8.78 -12.15
CA ILE A 116 -14.43 10.11 -11.57
C ILE A 116 -14.45 10.03 -10.02
N ALA A 117 -15.44 9.34 -9.45
CA ALA A 117 -15.52 9.14 -8.01
C ALA A 117 -14.29 8.39 -7.48
N LEU A 118 -13.86 7.32 -8.15
CA LEU A 118 -12.65 6.57 -7.80
C LEU A 118 -11.41 7.46 -7.86
N GLY A 119 -11.26 8.27 -8.92
CA GLY A 119 -10.14 9.20 -9.07
C GLY A 119 -10.08 10.20 -7.92
N PHE A 120 -11.23 10.75 -7.50
CA PHE A 120 -11.30 11.67 -6.38
C PHE A 120 -10.88 11.01 -5.05
N VAL A 121 -11.37 9.80 -4.79
CA VAL A 121 -11.01 9.03 -3.60
C VAL A 121 -9.51 8.71 -3.60
N MET A 122 -8.96 8.29 -4.75
CA MET A 122 -7.54 7.96 -4.88
C MET A 122 -6.62 9.16 -4.65
N VAL A 123 -6.93 10.32 -5.25
CA VAL A 123 -6.15 11.55 -5.04
C VAL A 123 -6.21 11.99 -3.58
N THR A 124 -7.36 11.87 -2.95
CA THR A 124 -7.54 12.18 -1.52
C THR A 124 -6.70 11.24 -0.65
N ALA A 125 -6.73 9.95 -0.93
CA ALA A 125 -5.92 8.95 -0.23
C ALA A 125 -4.40 9.23 -0.40
N GLN A 126 -3.96 9.56 -1.62
CA GLN A 126 -2.57 9.96 -1.88
C GLN A 126 -2.19 11.22 -1.10
N ALA A 127 -3.07 12.22 -1.01
CA ALA A 127 -2.81 13.43 -0.24
C ALA A 127 -2.60 13.13 1.26
N PHE A 128 -3.41 12.25 1.84
CA PHE A 128 -3.23 11.80 3.21
C PHE A 128 -1.94 10.98 3.39
N PHE A 129 -1.61 10.12 2.45
CA PHE A 129 -0.37 9.35 2.46
C PHE A 129 0.85 10.27 2.43
N LEU A 130 0.90 11.23 1.51
CA LEU A 130 1.99 12.22 1.45
C LEU A 130 2.08 13.04 2.74
N SER A 131 0.94 13.45 3.29
CA SER A 131 0.89 14.20 4.54
C SER A 131 1.42 13.38 5.72
N SER A 132 1.16 12.07 5.75
CA SER A 132 1.69 11.18 6.79
C SER A 132 3.21 10.98 6.63
N MET A 133 3.69 10.79 5.40
CA MET A 133 5.12 10.69 5.09
C MET A 133 5.89 11.96 5.45
N ARG A 134 5.26 13.13 5.34
CA ARG A 134 5.87 14.41 5.74
C ARG A 134 6.04 14.54 7.25
N ARG A 135 5.11 13.97 8.04
CA ARG A 135 5.01 14.19 9.49
C ARG A 135 5.64 13.08 10.33
N ALA A 136 5.84 11.92 9.77
CA ALA A 136 6.35 10.75 10.48
C ALA A 136 7.38 9.99 9.65
N ASP A 137 8.19 9.17 10.31
CA ASP A 137 9.16 8.31 9.66
C ASP A 137 8.48 7.32 8.70
N ALA A 138 9.11 7.03 7.56
CA ALA A 138 8.61 6.02 6.64
C ALA A 138 8.53 4.65 7.31
N SER A 139 9.49 4.33 8.16
CA SER A 139 9.52 3.10 8.96
C SER A 139 8.37 2.97 9.98
N PHE A 140 7.71 4.08 10.33
CA PHE A 140 6.50 4.08 11.15
C PHE A 140 5.23 3.97 10.28
N VAL A 141 5.17 4.72 9.20
CA VAL A 141 3.98 4.80 8.32
C VAL A 141 3.72 3.48 7.60
N MET A 142 4.79 2.81 7.12
CA MET A 142 4.65 1.64 6.27
C MET A 142 3.99 0.43 6.94
N PRO A 143 4.30 0.03 8.17
CA PRO A 143 3.58 -1.07 8.82
C PRO A 143 2.09 -0.77 9.04
N VAL A 144 1.70 0.49 9.22
CA VAL A 144 0.30 0.90 9.35
C VAL A 144 -0.47 0.63 8.04
N PHE A 145 0.22 0.61 6.89
CA PHE A 145 -0.39 0.32 5.59
C PHE A 145 -1.08 -1.05 5.54
N TYR A 146 -0.63 -2.03 6.34
CA TYR A 146 -1.31 -3.32 6.43
C TYR A 146 -2.75 -3.21 6.95
N SER A 147 -3.12 -2.13 7.64
CA SER A 147 -4.49 -1.89 8.10
C SER A 147 -5.51 -1.84 6.96
N VAL A 148 -5.06 -1.58 5.71
CA VAL A 148 -5.93 -1.63 4.54
C VAL A 148 -6.66 -2.97 4.42
N LEU A 149 -6.02 -4.09 4.78
CA LEU A 149 -6.65 -5.42 4.75
C LEU A 149 -7.79 -5.54 5.75
N VAL A 150 -7.67 -4.91 6.91
CA VAL A 150 -8.76 -4.87 7.90
C VAL A 150 -9.96 -4.11 7.32
N PHE A 151 -9.73 -2.97 6.68
CA PHE A 151 -10.79 -2.23 6.01
C PHE A 151 -11.42 -3.00 4.85
N VAL A 152 -10.62 -3.74 4.06
CA VAL A 152 -11.17 -4.62 3.00
C VAL A 152 -12.14 -5.63 3.59
N VAL A 153 -11.79 -6.31 4.68
CA VAL A 153 -12.67 -7.26 5.35
C VAL A 153 -13.97 -6.60 5.83
N ILE A 154 -13.87 -5.38 6.38
CA ILE A 154 -15.04 -4.61 6.82
C ILE A 154 -15.93 -4.23 5.63
N TYR A 155 -15.35 -3.77 4.53
CA TYR A 155 -16.11 -3.40 3.33
C TYR A 155 -16.75 -4.60 2.64
N ASP A 156 -16.07 -5.75 2.57
CA ASP A 156 -16.64 -6.99 2.05
C ASP A 156 -17.89 -7.39 2.83
N PHE A 157 -17.84 -7.31 4.16
CA PHE A 157 -19.01 -7.56 4.99
C PHE A 157 -20.11 -6.51 4.77
N ALA A 158 -19.78 -5.21 4.79
CA ALA A 158 -20.76 -4.13 4.74
C ALA A 158 -21.44 -3.98 3.38
N LEU A 159 -20.71 -4.19 2.27
CA LEU A 159 -21.20 -3.95 0.91
C LEU A 159 -21.73 -5.21 0.25
N PHE A 160 -21.12 -6.36 0.53
CA PHE A 160 -21.45 -7.63 -0.13
C PHE A 160 -22.10 -8.65 0.81
N GLY A 161 -22.26 -8.34 2.12
CA GLY A 161 -22.79 -9.25 3.12
C GLY A 161 -21.91 -10.49 3.35
N ALA A 162 -20.67 -10.45 2.90
CA ALA A 162 -19.72 -11.55 3.03
C ALA A 162 -19.23 -11.67 4.48
N TRP A 163 -19.67 -12.71 5.20
CA TRP A 163 -19.20 -12.93 6.57
C TRP A 163 -17.69 -13.16 6.62
N PRO A 164 -16.97 -12.46 7.50
CA PRO A 164 -15.53 -12.64 7.63
C PRO A 164 -15.18 -14.08 7.97
N SER A 165 -14.23 -14.66 7.24
CA SER A 165 -13.71 -15.98 7.61
C SER A 165 -12.95 -15.89 8.93
N ILE A 166 -12.80 -17.03 9.62
CA ILE A 166 -11.98 -17.09 10.85
C ILE A 166 -10.56 -16.57 10.61
N PHE A 167 -10.01 -16.82 9.43
CA PHE A 167 -8.67 -16.34 9.04
C PHE A 167 -8.64 -14.82 8.85
N ALA A 168 -9.72 -14.22 8.33
CA ALA A 168 -9.83 -12.78 8.22
C ALA A 168 -9.87 -12.11 9.60
N VAL A 169 -10.60 -12.70 10.55
CA VAL A 169 -10.67 -12.20 11.94
C VAL A 169 -9.32 -12.34 12.65
N LEU A 170 -8.70 -13.52 12.59
CA LEU A 170 -7.39 -13.76 13.21
C LEU A 170 -6.31 -12.87 12.61
N GLY A 171 -6.22 -12.78 11.28
CA GLY A 171 -5.24 -11.95 10.60
C GLY A 171 -5.42 -10.46 10.89
N SER A 172 -6.66 -9.97 10.95
CA SER A 172 -6.97 -8.60 11.37
C SER A 172 -6.51 -8.33 12.82
N GLY A 173 -6.65 -9.30 13.71
CA GLY A 173 -6.15 -9.22 15.07
C GLY A 173 -4.63 -9.04 15.14
N PHE A 174 -3.87 -9.81 14.34
CA PHE A 174 -2.41 -9.66 14.26
C PHE A 174 -1.99 -8.30 13.70
N ILE A 175 -2.69 -7.80 12.67
CA ILE A 175 -2.43 -6.45 12.10
C ILE A 175 -2.68 -5.38 13.16
N PHE A 176 -3.79 -5.50 13.90
CA PHE A 176 -4.12 -4.56 14.97
C PHE A 176 -3.10 -4.57 16.11
N LEU A 177 -2.63 -5.75 16.52
CA LEU A 177 -1.56 -5.87 17.52
C LEU A 177 -0.25 -5.23 17.05
N GLY A 178 0.13 -5.43 15.79
CA GLY A 178 1.28 -4.76 15.19
C GLY A 178 1.15 -3.24 15.21
N ALA A 179 -0.02 -2.70 14.81
CA ALA A 179 -0.29 -1.27 14.85
C ALA A 179 -0.24 -0.70 16.29
N MET A 180 -0.82 -1.40 17.26
CA MET A 180 -0.76 -1.00 18.68
C MET A 180 0.67 -1.00 19.24
N LEU A 181 1.51 -1.94 18.81
CA LEU A 181 2.91 -1.98 19.23
C LEU A 181 3.67 -0.76 18.70
N LEU A 182 3.37 -0.31 17.46
CA LEU A 182 3.96 0.90 16.88
C LEU A 182 3.58 2.16 17.66
N LEU A 183 2.34 2.27 18.13
CA LEU A 183 1.90 3.44 18.89
C LEU A 183 2.60 3.60 20.26
N LYS A 184 3.29 2.54 20.72
CA LYS A 184 4.07 2.53 21.97
C LYS A 184 5.57 2.73 21.73
N THR A 185 5.96 3.04 20.50
CA THR A 185 7.36 3.31 20.13
C THR A 185 7.63 4.78 19.95
#